data_845fbc060c14f92e659d475bdf6d7bf7
#
_entry.id   845fbc060c14f92e659d475bdf6d7bf7
#
_cell.length_a   1.000
_cell.length_b   1.000
_cell.length_c   1.000
_cell.angle_alpha   90.00
_cell.angle_beta   90.00
_cell.angle_gamma   90.00
#
_symmetry.space_group_name_H-M   'P 1'
#
loop_
_entity.id
_entity.type
_entity.pdbx_description
1 polymer ?
#
loop_
_entity_poly.entity_id
_entity_poly.type
_entity_poly.pdbx_seq_one_letter_code
_entity_poly.pdbx_strand_id
1 'polypeptide(L)'
;MENGRATGRAYGREMRGPVHIRRTLAIAVAMCSTLPLSGQVDPVRAEAYFKEAKAFCDRDGGRLWGVSLCGPMVIADAATSTIATNQPAPEGARPRNLGFANATTQWGGVEWSTFVWQLLASSDKSFRGILMMHELFHRVERPLGLMTNDGQNSHLDTLEGRYWQLLEWRALARALGSSGTERTAAVKDALAFRFARRQLFPAAAANEVLEEIREGLAHYTATVITASSPQDAASKAILQLADFAQRESLVRDFGYASGSAYGILLDAWSPGWTRQLKGPEDLGERLRIAGGIVVAGLDSRETAERAALRYDSTSLRKAEEKRDAEQKAKVTELRKRFVDRPVLVLPNAGGSFASSGITPIPGVGTVFPEVHVTAEWGVLQAAQVLRPDDRSNITVPAPASVQGSTLEGDGWTLKIAPGWVVRAGNRPGDFQLVRDVPRQ
;
A
#
# COMPACT_ATOMS: atom_id res chain seq x y z
N MET A 1 -40.33 72.66 9.14
CA MET A 1 -39.59 73.02 10.37
C MET A 1 -39.00 71.70 10.90
N GLU A 2 -37.81 71.64 10.73
CA GLU A 2 -36.55 71.34 11.37
C GLU A 2 -36.20 69.83 11.32
N ASN A 3 -35.34 69.49 10.50
CA ASN A 3 -33.89 69.18 10.60
C ASN A 3 -33.45 68.35 11.84
N GLY A 4 -33.00 67.12 11.60
CA GLY A 4 -32.28 66.30 12.52
C GLY A 4 -31.39 65.29 11.76
N ARG A 5 -30.16 65.70 11.38
CA ARG A 5 -29.10 64.86 10.89
C ARG A 5 -28.60 63.92 12.00
N ALA A 6 -28.51 62.63 11.75
CA ALA A 6 -27.70 61.72 12.54
C ALA A 6 -26.76 60.98 11.62
N THR A 7 -25.50 61.14 11.89
CA THR A 7 -24.33 60.64 11.22
C THR A 7 -24.18 59.11 11.40
N GLY A 8 -24.16 58.38 10.32
CA GLY A 8 -23.82 56.95 10.32
C GLY A 8 -22.33 56.72 10.48
N ARG A 9 -21.93 55.98 11.50
CA ARG A 9 -20.61 55.36 11.64
C ARG A 9 -20.59 54.02 10.91
N ALA A 10 -19.84 53.96 9.85
CA ALA A 10 -19.50 52.72 9.20
C ALA A 10 -18.56 51.89 10.10
N TYR A 11 -18.98 50.71 10.54
CA TYR A 11 -18.12 49.69 11.12
C TYR A 11 -17.51 48.88 9.98
N GLY A 12 -16.25 49.11 9.71
CA GLY A 12 -15.42 48.24 8.87
C GLY A 12 -15.29 46.87 9.50
N ARG A 13 -15.82 45.87 8.81
CA ARG A 13 -15.63 44.45 9.15
C ARG A 13 -14.32 43.98 8.49
N GLU A 14 -13.25 43.94 9.26
CA GLU A 14 -12.02 43.30 8.85
C GLU A 14 -12.29 41.82 8.53
N MET A 15 -12.13 41.47 7.28
CA MET A 15 -12.08 40.09 6.83
C MET A 15 -10.74 39.50 7.30
N ARG A 16 -10.78 38.72 8.37
CA ARG A 16 -9.66 37.89 8.75
C ARG A 16 -9.48 36.79 7.69
N GLY A 17 -8.33 36.81 7.02
CA GLY A 17 -7.93 35.82 6.05
C GLY A 17 -7.86 34.40 6.64
N PRO A 18 -7.85 33.37 5.78
CA PRO A 18 -7.87 31.98 6.22
C PRO A 18 -6.58 31.65 6.99
N VAL A 19 -6.79 31.16 8.20
CA VAL A 19 -5.71 30.58 9.02
C VAL A 19 -5.20 29.33 8.29
N HIS A 20 -4.00 29.43 7.72
CA HIS A 20 -3.28 28.29 7.20
C HIS A 20 -2.89 27.35 8.36
N ILE A 21 -3.72 26.37 8.63
CA ILE A 21 -3.33 25.21 9.43
C ILE A 21 -2.49 24.30 8.53
N ARG A 22 -1.20 24.65 8.40
CA ARG A 22 -0.19 23.69 7.94
C ARG A 22 0.07 22.72 9.10
N ARG A 23 -0.63 21.60 9.12
CA ARG A 23 -0.19 20.38 9.78
C ARG A 23 -0.18 19.28 8.75
N THR A 24 0.95 19.17 8.11
CA THR A 24 1.39 18.10 7.25
C THR A 24 1.42 16.80 8.06
N LEU A 25 0.43 15.94 7.89
CA LEU A 25 0.56 14.53 8.24
C LEU A 25 1.08 13.82 6.98
N ALA A 26 2.34 14.05 6.68
CA ALA A 26 3.10 13.21 5.77
C ALA A 26 3.37 11.90 6.52
N ILE A 27 2.59 10.86 6.25
CA ILE A 27 3.01 9.49 6.57
C ILE A 27 4.12 9.18 5.61
N ALA A 28 5.35 9.47 6.06
CA ALA A 28 6.56 9.25 5.34
C ALA A 28 6.86 7.76 5.24
N VAL A 29 6.64 7.18 4.06
CA VAL A 29 7.42 6.06 3.57
C VAL A 29 8.60 6.63 2.76
N ALA A 30 9.32 7.58 3.34
CA ALA A 30 10.57 8.09 2.83
C ALA A 30 11.34 8.76 3.96
N MET A 31 11.84 7.95 4.90
CA MET A 31 12.99 8.32 5.71
C MET A 31 13.77 7.05 6.04
N CYS A 32 14.51 6.55 5.09
CA CYS A 32 15.73 5.82 5.38
C CYS A 32 16.90 6.80 5.27
N SER A 33 16.82 7.92 6.00
CA SER A 33 17.97 8.74 6.36
C SER A 33 18.26 8.48 7.84
N THR A 34 19.25 7.62 8.10
CA THR A 34 19.99 7.47 9.36
C THR A 34 19.16 7.61 10.63
N LEU A 35 18.12 6.77 10.79
CA LEU A 35 17.69 6.42 12.13
C LEU A 35 18.86 5.62 12.74
N PRO A 36 19.30 5.94 13.96
CA PRO A 36 20.24 5.06 14.64
C PRO A 36 19.62 3.67 14.62
N LEU A 37 20.38 2.68 14.20
CA LEU A 37 20.11 1.26 14.40
C LEU A 37 19.96 1.04 15.91
N SER A 38 18.84 1.43 16.46
CA SER A 38 18.63 1.34 17.89
C SER A 38 17.76 0.15 18.18
N GLY A 39 18.46 -0.88 18.50
CA GLY A 39 18.02 -1.56 19.69
C GLY A 39 17.02 -2.66 19.46
N GLN A 40 17.41 -3.78 19.99
CA GLN A 40 16.62 -4.93 20.36
C GLN A 40 15.17 -4.55 20.69
N VAL A 41 14.25 -5.47 20.45
CA VAL A 41 12.86 -5.34 20.93
C VAL A 41 12.87 -5.01 22.42
N ASP A 42 12.35 -3.84 22.78
CA ASP A 42 12.18 -3.44 24.17
C ASP A 42 10.99 -4.20 24.76
N PRO A 43 11.20 -5.07 25.75
CA PRO A 43 10.13 -5.93 26.27
C PRO A 43 9.03 -5.15 26.99
N VAL A 44 9.35 -4.01 27.63
CA VAL A 44 8.35 -3.20 28.34
C VAL A 44 7.43 -2.49 27.34
N ARG A 45 8.00 -1.93 26.29
CA ARG A 45 7.21 -1.30 25.23
C ARG A 45 6.42 -2.35 24.43
N ALA A 46 7.00 -3.49 24.12
CA ALA A 46 6.29 -4.58 23.44
C ALA A 46 5.08 -5.05 24.24
N GLU A 47 5.22 -5.24 25.55
CA GLU A 47 4.12 -5.60 26.43
C GLU A 47 3.02 -4.52 26.45
N ALA A 48 3.38 -3.24 26.44
CA ALA A 48 2.42 -2.15 26.35
C ALA A 48 1.64 -2.21 25.02
N TYR A 49 2.31 -2.50 23.89
CA TYR A 49 1.67 -2.64 22.57
C TYR A 49 0.72 -3.84 22.50
N PHE A 50 1.10 -4.97 23.09
CA PHE A 50 0.20 -6.11 23.21
C PHE A 50 -1.07 -5.80 24.01
N LYS A 51 -0.94 -5.04 25.11
CA LYS A 51 -2.07 -4.56 25.90
C LYS A 51 -2.96 -3.60 25.13
N GLU A 52 -2.36 -2.69 24.32
CA GLU A 52 -3.12 -1.82 23.43
C GLU A 52 -3.96 -2.62 22.41
N ALA A 53 -3.36 -3.60 21.73
CA ALA A 53 -4.07 -4.46 20.78
C ALA A 53 -5.15 -5.30 21.46
N LYS A 54 -4.83 -5.88 22.64
CA LYS A 54 -5.79 -6.65 23.42
C LYS A 54 -7.00 -5.82 23.82
N ALA A 55 -6.82 -4.57 24.23
CA ALA A 55 -7.92 -3.68 24.59
C ALA A 55 -8.87 -3.39 23.43
N PHE A 56 -8.36 -3.31 22.18
CA PHE A 56 -9.19 -3.15 21.00
C PHE A 56 -10.00 -4.43 20.70
N CYS A 57 -9.36 -5.59 20.68
CA CYS A 57 -10.06 -6.83 20.34
C CYS A 57 -11.02 -7.29 21.44
N ASP A 58 -10.71 -7.05 22.73
CA ASP A 58 -11.62 -7.32 23.86
C ASP A 58 -12.89 -6.46 23.76
N ARG A 59 -12.73 -5.18 23.39
CA ARG A 59 -13.87 -4.25 23.20
C ARG A 59 -14.78 -4.69 22.04
N ASP A 60 -14.21 -5.22 20.96
CA ASP A 60 -15.01 -5.82 19.89
C ASP A 60 -15.70 -7.11 20.34
N GLY A 61 -15.02 -7.97 21.10
CA GLY A 61 -15.57 -9.21 21.63
C GLY A 61 -16.14 -10.16 20.56
N GLY A 62 -15.68 -10.05 19.32
CA GLY A 62 -16.21 -10.81 18.17
C GLY A 62 -17.50 -10.23 17.59
N ARG A 63 -17.91 -9.04 18.01
CA ARG A 63 -19.14 -8.36 17.51
C ARG A 63 -19.11 -8.19 16.00
N LEU A 64 -17.96 -7.78 15.44
CA LEU A 64 -17.85 -7.46 14.02
C LEU A 64 -17.92 -8.73 13.14
N TRP A 65 -17.16 -9.75 13.46
CA TRP A 65 -16.98 -10.93 12.59
C TRP A 65 -17.61 -12.23 13.14
N GLY A 66 -18.14 -12.24 14.34
CA GLY A 66 -18.61 -13.45 15.01
C GLY A 66 -17.50 -14.31 15.63
N VAL A 67 -16.25 -13.90 15.47
CA VAL A 67 -15.05 -14.52 16.04
C VAL A 67 -14.18 -13.47 16.71
N SER A 68 -13.46 -13.88 17.77
CA SER A 68 -12.51 -12.98 18.44
C SER A 68 -11.27 -12.74 17.56
N LEU A 69 -10.87 -11.48 17.44
CA LEU A 69 -9.61 -11.10 16.81
C LEU A 69 -8.41 -11.25 17.75
N CYS A 70 -8.63 -11.35 19.07
CA CYS A 70 -7.55 -11.61 20.02
C CYS A 70 -6.84 -12.92 19.70
N GLY A 71 -5.52 -12.91 19.71
CA GLY A 71 -4.74 -14.10 19.40
C GLY A 71 -3.24 -13.94 19.64
N PRO A 72 -2.47 -14.95 19.24
CA PRO A 72 -1.02 -14.93 19.36
C PRO A 72 -0.38 -13.81 18.54
N MET A 73 0.51 -13.06 19.19
CA MET A 73 1.25 -11.96 18.58
C MET A 73 2.74 -12.10 18.87
N VAL A 74 3.59 -11.82 17.88
CA VAL A 74 5.03 -11.72 18.02
C VAL A 74 5.53 -10.40 17.40
N ILE A 75 6.26 -9.64 18.18
CA ILE A 75 7.01 -8.47 17.71
C ILE A 75 8.45 -8.90 17.54
N ALA A 76 9.06 -8.63 16.41
CA ALA A 76 10.40 -9.11 16.09
C ALA A 76 11.25 -8.03 15.41
N ASP A 77 12.56 -8.12 15.64
CA ASP A 77 13.60 -7.37 14.95
C ASP A 77 14.52 -8.35 14.22
N ALA A 78 14.54 -8.30 12.89
CA ALA A 78 15.36 -9.15 12.06
C ALA A 78 16.87 -8.88 12.23
N ALA A 79 17.28 -7.63 12.48
CA ALA A 79 18.68 -7.24 12.59
C ALA A 79 19.36 -7.81 13.84
N THR A 80 18.63 -7.81 14.96
CA THR A 80 19.12 -8.31 16.26
C THR A 80 18.64 -9.71 16.58
N SER A 81 17.72 -10.27 15.77
CA SER A 81 17.04 -11.55 16.03
C SER A 81 16.30 -11.61 17.38
N THR A 82 15.96 -10.45 17.95
CA THR A 82 15.20 -10.35 19.21
C THR A 82 13.71 -10.41 18.95
N ILE A 83 12.96 -11.00 19.88
CA ILE A 83 11.50 -11.10 19.83
C ILE A 83 10.88 -10.81 21.19
N ALA A 84 9.60 -10.39 21.14
CA ALA A 84 8.68 -10.44 22.29
C ALA A 84 7.37 -11.10 21.82
N THR A 85 6.71 -11.82 22.72
CA THR A 85 5.44 -12.52 22.45
C THR A 85 4.42 -12.21 23.55
N ASN A 86 3.14 -12.14 23.18
CA ASN A 86 2.06 -11.86 24.12
C ASN A 86 1.61 -13.09 24.93
N GLN A 87 2.13 -14.25 24.60
CA GLN A 87 1.90 -15.54 25.28
C GLN A 87 3.17 -16.41 25.15
N PRO A 88 3.32 -17.51 25.89
CA PRO A 88 4.48 -18.38 25.80
C PRO A 88 4.76 -18.82 24.36
N ALA A 89 5.99 -18.60 23.91
CA ALA A 89 6.43 -19.02 22.59
C ALA A 89 6.42 -20.55 22.49
N PRO A 90 6.01 -21.14 21.36
CA PRO A 90 6.09 -22.57 21.14
C PRO A 90 7.52 -23.09 21.23
N GLU A 91 7.67 -24.33 21.68
CA GLU A 91 8.95 -25.05 21.62
C GLU A 91 9.38 -25.30 20.16
N GLY A 92 10.69 -25.44 19.94
CA GLY A 92 11.27 -25.74 18.63
C GLY A 92 11.80 -24.52 17.86
N ALA A 93 12.01 -24.69 16.56
CA ALA A 93 12.63 -23.68 15.72
C ALA A 93 11.71 -22.48 15.48
N ARG A 94 12.27 -21.28 15.63
CA ARG A 94 11.57 -20.03 15.29
C ARG A 94 11.36 -19.93 13.77
N PRO A 95 10.22 -19.36 13.32
CA PRO A 95 10.04 -19.01 11.92
C PRO A 95 11.14 -18.06 11.42
N ARG A 96 11.68 -18.32 10.22
CA ARG A 96 12.80 -17.56 9.67
C ARG A 96 12.42 -16.17 9.16
N ASN A 97 11.14 -15.93 8.94
CA ASN A 97 10.59 -14.68 8.38
C ASN A 97 10.24 -13.62 9.45
N LEU A 98 10.47 -13.87 10.72
CA LEU A 98 10.15 -12.92 11.79
C LEU A 98 10.99 -11.64 11.69
N GLY A 99 10.32 -10.48 11.81
CA GLY A 99 10.94 -9.16 11.80
C GLY A 99 11.24 -8.57 10.42
N PHE A 100 10.95 -9.29 9.32
CA PHE A 100 11.12 -8.77 7.96
C PHE A 100 9.87 -8.08 7.40
N ALA A 101 8.68 -8.53 7.80
CA ALA A 101 7.41 -7.96 7.41
C ALA A 101 6.36 -8.18 8.49
N ASN A 102 5.32 -7.33 8.50
CA ASN A 102 4.08 -7.65 9.19
C ASN A 102 3.35 -8.70 8.35
N ALA A 103 2.85 -9.74 8.98
CA ALA A 103 2.20 -10.87 8.30
C ALA A 103 1.63 -11.85 9.32
N THR A 104 1.07 -12.95 8.84
CA THR A 104 0.82 -14.13 9.66
C THR A 104 1.90 -15.19 9.46
N THR A 105 2.16 -16.02 10.45
CA THR A 105 3.09 -17.15 10.37
C THR A 105 2.62 -18.33 11.21
N GLN A 106 2.90 -19.53 10.74
CA GLN A 106 2.66 -20.74 11.52
C GLN A 106 3.83 -20.98 12.47
N TRP A 107 3.53 -21.11 13.78
CA TRP A 107 4.53 -21.44 14.79
C TRP A 107 3.93 -22.33 15.86
N GLY A 108 4.51 -23.52 16.03
CA GLY A 108 3.97 -24.54 16.97
C GLY A 108 2.55 -24.99 16.65
N GLY A 109 2.17 -25.07 15.37
CA GLY A 109 0.83 -25.46 14.94
C GLY A 109 -0.25 -24.40 15.12
N VAL A 110 0.13 -23.18 15.51
CA VAL A 110 -0.78 -22.03 15.72
C VAL A 110 -0.40 -20.90 14.80
N GLU A 111 -1.39 -20.17 14.28
CA GLU A 111 -1.17 -18.99 13.43
C GLU A 111 -0.94 -17.74 14.31
N TRP A 112 0.19 -17.08 14.12
CA TRP A 112 0.64 -15.90 14.85
C TRP A 112 0.59 -14.68 13.96
N SER A 113 0.14 -13.54 14.47
CA SER A 113 0.37 -12.24 13.81
C SER A 113 1.77 -11.74 14.16
N THR A 114 2.55 -11.36 13.14
CA THR A 114 3.94 -10.90 13.28
C THR A 114 4.03 -9.41 13.00
N PHE A 115 4.88 -8.72 13.78
CA PHE A 115 5.05 -7.27 13.68
C PHE A 115 6.53 -6.91 13.66
N VAL A 116 6.90 -5.97 12.79
CA VAL A 116 8.24 -5.41 12.71
C VAL A 116 8.44 -4.39 13.82
N TRP A 117 9.43 -4.61 14.69
CA TRP A 117 9.70 -3.76 15.84
C TRP A 117 9.90 -2.30 15.49
N GLN A 118 10.75 -2.01 14.49
CA GLN A 118 11.08 -0.63 14.10
C GLN A 118 9.84 0.16 13.69
N LEU A 119 8.93 -0.48 12.96
CA LEU A 119 7.70 0.15 12.51
C LEU A 119 6.79 0.50 13.70
N LEU A 120 6.59 -0.45 14.63
CA LEU A 120 5.78 -0.20 15.83
C LEU A 120 6.43 0.84 16.74
N ALA A 121 7.75 0.76 16.93
CA ALA A 121 8.48 1.64 17.83
C ALA A 121 8.52 3.10 17.38
N SER A 122 8.50 3.34 16.07
CA SER A 122 8.47 4.68 15.47
C SER A 122 7.07 5.27 15.28
N SER A 123 6.01 4.46 15.46
CA SER A 123 4.63 4.84 15.20
C SER A 123 3.95 5.45 16.42
N ASP A 124 2.98 6.33 16.18
CA ASP A 124 2.06 6.78 17.20
C ASP A 124 1.03 5.68 17.57
N LYS A 125 0.28 5.92 18.64
CA LYS A 125 -0.70 4.95 19.15
C LYS A 125 -1.82 4.65 18.16
N SER A 126 -2.26 5.63 17.37
CA SER A 126 -3.34 5.48 16.41
C SER A 126 -2.92 4.55 15.27
N PHE A 127 -1.75 4.82 14.69
CA PHE A 127 -1.19 3.98 13.63
C PHE A 127 -0.91 2.55 14.11
N ARG A 128 -0.29 2.38 15.31
CA ARG A 128 -0.06 1.05 15.89
C ARG A 128 -1.35 0.27 16.06
N GLY A 129 -2.41 0.93 16.57
CA GLY A 129 -3.71 0.29 16.73
C GLY A 129 -4.27 -0.24 15.40
N ILE A 130 -4.24 0.59 14.36
CA ILE A 130 -4.68 0.20 13.01
C ILE A 130 -3.82 -0.96 12.50
N LEU A 131 -2.49 -0.83 12.55
CA LEU A 131 -1.58 -1.87 12.07
C LEU A 131 -1.80 -3.21 12.78
N MET A 132 -1.85 -3.20 14.12
CA MET A 132 -2.01 -4.44 14.88
C MET A 132 -3.37 -5.10 14.67
N MET A 133 -4.45 -4.33 14.56
CA MET A 133 -5.78 -4.88 14.29
C MET A 133 -5.92 -5.40 12.87
N HIS A 134 -5.25 -4.78 11.89
CA HIS A 134 -5.15 -5.26 10.51
C HIS A 134 -4.51 -6.66 10.46
N GLU A 135 -3.34 -6.82 11.05
CA GLU A 135 -2.64 -8.11 11.05
C GLU A 135 -3.37 -9.19 11.89
N LEU A 136 -4.09 -8.78 12.92
CA LEU A 136 -4.91 -9.72 13.69
C LEU A 136 -6.12 -10.22 12.90
N PHE A 137 -6.65 -9.41 11.96
CA PHE A 137 -7.72 -9.86 11.06
C PHE A 137 -7.22 -10.94 10.08
N HIS A 138 -6.06 -10.79 9.48
CA HIS A 138 -5.49 -11.80 8.57
C HIS A 138 -5.41 -13.20 9.20
N ARG A 139 -5.21 -13.28 10.50
CA ARG A 139 -5.22 -14.55 11.24
C ARG A 139 -6.58 -15.27 11.20
N VAL A 140 -7.68 -14.55 11.08
CA VAL A 140 -9.03 -15.10 11.09
C VAL A 140 -9.67 -15.22 9.69
N GLU A 141 -9.03 -14.75 8.65
CA GLU A 141 -9.55 -14.84 7.27
C GLU A 141 -9.87 -16.27 6.83
N ARG A 142 -8.96 -17.21 7.13
CA ARG A 142 -9.14 -18.63 6.77
C ARG A 142 -10.39 -19.25 7.42
N PRO A 143 -10.60 -19.18 8.74
CA PRO A 143 -11.83 -19.70 9.36
C PRO A 143 -13.08 -18.94 8.93
N LEU A 144 -12.98 -17.68 8.47
CA LEU A 144 -14.10 -16.93 7.92
C LEU A 144 -14.40 -17.26 6.43
N GLY A 145 -13.53 -18.03 5.77
CA GLY A 145 -13.67 -18.33 4.33
C GLY A 145 -13.34 -17.15 3.41
N LEU A 146 -12.61 -16.15 3.93
CA LEU A 146 -12.28 -14.89 3.22
C LEU A 146 -10.87 -14.85 2.64
N MET A 147 -10.10 -15.92 2.80
CA MET A 147 -8.74 -15.99 2.30
C MET A 147 -8.70 -15.93 0.77
N THR A 148 -7.98 -14.97 0.22
CA THR A 148 -7.80 -14.78 -1.23
C THR A 148 -6.31 -14.72 -1.61
N ASN A 149 -6.02 -14.79 -2.90
CA ASN A 149 -4.70 -14.51 -3.46
C ASN A 149 -4.61 -13.03 -3.86
N ASP A 150 -3.38 -12.56 -4.14
CA ASP A 150 -3.14 -11.22 -4.66
C ASP A 150 -3.80 -11.05 -6.03
N GLY A 151 -4.55 -9.97 -6.20
CA GLY A 151 -5.14 -9.60 -7.49
C GLY A 151 -4.11 -8.94 -8.42
N GLN A 152 -4.28 -9.15 -9.73
CA GLN A 152 -3.46 -8.49 -10.76
C GLN A 152 -4.07 -7.13 -11.14
N ASN A 153 -3.75 -6.08 -10.40
CA ASN A 153 -4.39 -4.76 -10.51
C ASN A 153 -3.55 -3.71 -11.24
N SER A 154 -2.64 -4.13 -12.13
CA SER A 154 -1.74 -3.21 -12.87
C SER A 154 -2.47 -2.17 -13.72
N HIS A 155 -3.74 -2.38 -14.08
CA HIS A 155 -4.58 -1.40 -14.74
C HIS A 155 -4.74 -0.10 -13.93
N LEU A 156 -4.63 -0.15 -12.60
CA LEU A 156 -4.75 1.01 -11.71
C LEU A 156 -3.57 1.99 -11.79
N ASP A 157 -2.47 1.62 -12.43
CA ASP A 157 -1.36 2.54 -12.71
C ASP A 157 -1.41 3.14 -14.12
N THR A 158 -2.37 2.71 -14.96
CA THR A 158 -2.65 3.37 -16.24
C THR A 158 -3.39 4.69 -16.04
N LEU A 159 -3.32 5.59 -17.02
CA LEU A 159 -4.06 6.87 -16.99
C LEU A 159 -5.54 6.66 -16.71
N GLU A 160 -6.21 5.79 -17.48
CA GLU A 160 -7.65 5.58 -17.38
C GLU A 160 -8.03 4.82 -16.08
N GLY A 161 -7.30 3.77 -15.72
CA GLY A 161 -7.59 3.01 -14.51
C GLY A 161 -7.50 3.86 -13.26
N ARG A 162 -6.43 4.65 -13.16
CA ARG A 162 -6.19 5.55 -12.04
C ARG A 162 -7.19 6.71 -11.99
N TYR A 163 -7.49 7.33 -13.14
CA TYR A 163 -8.46 8.42 -13.23
C TYR A 163 -9.84 8.01 -12.69
N TRP A 164 -10.39 6.88 -13.14
CA TRP A 164 -11.67 6.40 -12.69
C TRP A 164 -11.66 5.93 -11.23
N GLN A 165 -10.54 5.34 -10.77
CA GLN A 165 -10.38 4.98 -9.37
C GLN A 165 -10.37 6.19 -8.45
N LEU A 166 -9.67 7.26 -8.81
CA LEU A 166 -9.63 8.47 -8.01
C LEU A 166 -10.97 9.21 -7.99
N LEU A 167 -11.75 9.17 -9.06
CA LEU A 167 -13.13 9.67 -9.07
C LEU A 167 -14.03 8.84 -8.16
N GLU A 168 -13.91 7.51 -8.20
CA GLU A 168 -14.62 6.60 -7.28
C GLU A 168 -14.31 6.97 -5.82
N TRP A 169 -13.04 7.18 -5.47
CA TRP A 169 -12.65 7.58 -4.11
C TRP A 169 -13.17 8.96 -3.69
N ARG A 170 -13.19 9.94 -4.59
CA ARG A 170 -13.80 11.24 -4.30
C ARG A 170 -15.30 11.11 -4.02
N ALA A 171 -15.99 10.26 -4.75
CA ALA A 171 -17.41 10.01 -4.54
C ALA A 171 -17.66 9.21 -3.25
N LEU A 172 -16.85 8.21 -2.93
CA LEU A 172 -16.91 7.48 -1.65
C LEU A 172 -16.64 8.42 -0.46
N ALA A 173 -15.66 9.30 -0.56
CA ALA A 173 -15.38 10.30 0.48
C ALA A 173 -16.58 11.23 0.71
N ARG A 174 -17.25 11.68 -0.36
CA ARG A 174 -18.49 12.46 -0.27
C ARG A 174 -19.62 11.65 0.36
N ALA A 175 -19.77 10.38 0.00
CA ALA A 175 -20.79 9.50 0.58
C ALA A 175 -20.59 9.28 2.08
N LEU A 176 -19.34 9.07 2.53
CA LEU A 176 -18.98 8.95 3.94
C LEU A 176 -19.27 10.23 4.74
N GLY A 177 -19.03 11.41 4.14
CA GLY A 177 -19.26 12.71 4.77
C GLY A 177 -20.71 13.19 4.73
N SER A 178 -21.64 12.47 4.07
CA SER A 178 -23.03 12.89 3.90
C SER A 178 -24.03 11.87 4.45
N SER A 179 -25.33 12.19 4.36
CA SER A 179 -26.43 11.31 4.80
C SER A 179 -27.63 11.41 3.84
N GLY A 180 -28.61 10.54 4.00
CA GLY A 180 -29.87 10.57 3.24
C GLY A 180 -29.65 10.53 1.72
N THR A 181 -30.37 11.39 1.01
CA THR A 181 -30.34 11.45 -0.46
C THR A 181 -29.00 11.85 -1.03
N GLU A 182 -28.23 12.69 -0.34
CA GLU A 182 -26.89 13.09 -0.76
C GLU A 182 -25.92 11.91 -0.72
N ARG A 183 -25.92 11.11 0.36
CA ARG A 183 -25.14 9.86 0.44
C ARG A 183 -25.50 8.92 -0.69
N THR A 184 -26.81 8.71 -0.93
CA THR A 184 -27.27 7.82 -1.99
C THR A 184 -26.82 8.30 -3.38
N ALA A 185 -26.86 9.60 -3.64
CA ALA A 185 -26.36 10.16 -4.90
C ALA A 185 -24.85 9.96 -5.07
N ALA A 186 -24.07 10.20 -4.01
CA ALA A 186 -22.62 10.02 -4.05
C ALA A 186 -22.22 8.54 -4.22
N VAL A 187 -22.94 7.59 -3.59
CA VAL A 187 -22.72 6.15 -3.82
C VAL A 187 -23.05 5.77 -5.26
N LYS A 188 -24.13 6.29 -5.86
CA LYS A 188 -24.44 6.06 -7.28
C LYS A 188 -23.31 6.54 -8.17
N ASP A 189 -22.73 7.71 -7.90
CA ASP A 189 -21.61 8.25 -8.64
C ASP A 189 -20.36 7.36 -8.50
N ALA A 190 -20.03 6.91 -7.29
CA ALA A 190 -18.91 5.99 -7.04
C ALA A 190 -19.07 4.69 -7.84
N LEU A 191 -20.26 4.10 -7.83
CA LEU A 191 -20.55 2.88 -8.59
C LEU A 191 -20.47 3.11 -10.10
N ALA A 192 -20.93 4.26 -10.60
CA ALA A 192 -20.79 4.60 -12.03
C ALA A 192 -19.32 4.69 -12.45
N PHE A 193 -18.44 5.28 -11.63
CA PHE A 193 -17.00 5.32 -11.90
C PHE A 193 -16.36 3.93 -11.85
N ARG A 194 -16.76 3.08 -10.90
CA ARG A 194 -16.33 1.68 -10.82
C ARG A 194 -16.72 0.89 -12.07
N PHE A 195 -17.95 1.03 -12.55
CA PHE A 195 -18.41 0.41 -13.79
C PHE A 195 -17.63 0.93 -15.01
N ALA A 196 -17.44 2.24 -15.14
CA ALA A 196 -16.68 2.83 -16.25
C ALA A 196 -15.24 2.31 -16.31
N ARG A 197 -14.57 2.17 -15.15
CA ARG A 197 -13.23 1.55 -15.08
C ARG A 197 -13.27 0.10 -15.55
N ARG A 198 -14.18 -0.71 -15.01
CA ARG A 198 -14.26 -2.14 -15.29
C ARG A 198 -14.67 -2.45 -16.74
N GLN A 199 -15.40 -1.57 -17.39
CA GLN A 199 -15.67 -1.70 -18.84
C GLN A 199 -14.40 -1.53 -19.68
N LEU A 200 -13.49 -0.66 -19.29
CA LEU A 200 -12.19 -0.48 -19.96
C LEU A 200 -11.22 -1.65 -19.68
N PHE A 201 -11.38 -2.31 -18.55
CA PHE A 201 -10.50 -3.38 -18.07
C PHE A 201 -11.35 -4.59 -17.66
N PRO A 202 -11.82 -5.43 -18.60
CA PRO A 202 -12.78 -6.51 -18.29
C PRO A 202 -12.30 -7.52 -17.22
N ALA A 203 -10.98 -7.77 -17.12
CA ALA A 203 -10.42 -8.63 -16.09
C ALA A 203 -10.30 -7.96 -14.70
N ALA A 204 -10.53 -6.64 -14.60
CA ALA A 204 -10.33 -5.87 -13.37
C ALA A 204 -11.27 -6.32 -12.25
N ALA A 205 -12.54 -6.57 -12.55
CA ALA A 205 -13.55 -6.83 -11.53
C ALA A 205 -13.15 -7.97 -10.58
N ALA A 206 -12.71 -9.11 -11.09
CA ALA A 206 -12.31 -10.25 -10.27
C ALA A 206 -11.04 -9.93 -9.43
N ASN A 207 -10.05 -9.29 -10.05
CA ASN A 207 -8.79 -8.96 -9.37
C ASN A 207 -8.97 -7.88 -8.29
N GLU A 208 -9.80 -6.88 -8.54
CA GLU A 208 -10.14 -5.85 -7.56
C GLU A 208 -10.84 -6.46 -6.34
N VAL A 209 -11.78 -7.37 -6.54
CA VAL A 209 -12.47 -8.08 -5.45
C VAL A 209 -11.49 -8.84 -4.56
N LEU A 210 -10.50 -9.54 -5.13
CA LEU A 210 -9.52 -10.28 -4.34
C LEU A 210 -8.76 -9.37 -3.36
N GLU A 211 -8.33 -8.21 -3.84
CA GLU A 211 -7.57 -7.25 -3.02
C GLU A 211 -8.45 -6.50 -2.01
N GLU A 212 -9.66 -6.12 -2.40
CA GLU A 212 -10.63 -5.49 -1.49
C GLU A 212 -11.06 -6.45 -0.36
N ILE A 213 -11.19 -7.74 -0.62
CA ILE A 213 -11.49 -8.73 0.42
C ILE A 213 -10.28 -8.94 1.31
N ARG A 214 -9.09 -9.11 0.76
CA ARG A 214 -7.89 -9.39 1.53
C ARG A 214 -7.47 -8.18 2.36
N GLU A 215 -7.00 -7.13 1.72
CA GLU A 215 -6.42 -5.98 2.39
C GLU A 215 -7.50 -4.99 2.85
N GLY A 216 -8.57 -4.88 2.03
CA GLY A 216 -9.64 -3.94 2.31
C GLY A 216 -10.46 -4.31 3.55
N LEU A 217 -10.80 -5.58 3.77
CA LEU A 217 -11.53 -5.99 4.98
C LEU A 217 -10.64 -5.95 6.23
N ALA A 218 -9.34 -6.24 6.09
CA ALA A 218 -8.40 -6.09 7.19
C ALA A 218 -8.30 -4.62 7.63
N HIS A 219 -8.21 -3.71 6.66
CA HIS A 219 -8.12 -2.28 6.93
C HIS A 219 -9.44 -1.67 7.43
N TYR A 220 -10.58 -2.10 6.88
CA TYR A 220 -11.91 -1.79 7.39
C TYR A 220 -12.04 -2.20 8.87
N THR A 221 -11.69 -3.45 9.19
CA THR A 221 -11.74 -4.00 10.53
C THR A 221 -10.91 -3.16 11.50
N ALA A 222 -9.67 -2.86 11.13
CA ALA A 222 -8.78 -2.02 11.91
C ALA A 222 -9.35 -0.61 12.13
N THR A 223 -9.88 0.01 11.07
CA THR A 223 -10.47 1.36 11.13
C THR A 223 -11.67 1.40 12.07
N VAL A 224 -12.61 0.45 11.95
CA VAL A 224 -13.83 0.43 12.76
C VAL A 224 -13.55 0.10 14.23
N ILE A 225 -12.68 -0.88 14.50
CA ILE A 225 -12.37 -1.30 15.88
C ILE A 225 -11.55 -0.25 16.64
N THR A 226 -10.68 0.48 15.96
CA THR A 226 -9.88 1.55 16.57
C THR A 226 -10.59 2.89 16.64
N ALA A 227 -11.71 3.03 15.95
CA ALA A 227 -12.51 4.24 16.01
C ALA A 227 -13.25 4.39 17.33
N SER A 228 -13.47 5.64 17.73
CA SER A 228 -14.24 6.02 18.93
C SER A 228 -15.74 6.08 18.67
N SER A 229 -16.15 6.22 17.42
CA SER A 229 -17.56 6.27 16.99
C SER A 229 -17.67 5.95 15.48
N PRO A 230 -18.88 5.68 14.96
CA PRO A 230 -19.10 5.54 13.51
C PRO A 230 -18.66 6.78 12.72
N GLN A 231 -18.82 7.97 13.26
CA GLN A 231 -18.39 9.23 12.64
C GLN A 231 -16.86 9.33 12.58
N ASP A 232 -16.17 8.89 13.64
CA ASP A 232 -14.70 8.82 13.65
C ASP A 232 -14.19 7.83 12.61
N ALA A 233 -14.83 6.64 12.48
CA ALA A 233 -14.50 5.67 11.45
C ALA A 233 -14.66 6.27 10.03
N ALA A 234 -15.77 6.94 9.77
CA ALA A 234 -16.00 7.60 8.49
C ALA A 234 -14.96 8.71 8.21
N SER A 235 -14.62 9.52 9.22
CA SER A 235 -13.59 10.56 9.09
C SER A 235 -12.21 9.98 8.80
N LYS A 236 -11.83 8.89 9.47
CA LYS A 236 -10.58 8.16 9.20
C LYS A 236 -10.55 7.62 7.77
N ALA A 237 -11.64 7.00 7.30
CA ALA A 237 -11.72 6.49 5.94
C ALA A 237 -11.62 7.61 4.89
N ILE A 238 -12.22 8.78 5.10
CA ILE A 238 -12.07 9.94 4.22
C ILE A 238 -10.60 10.39 4.14
N LEU A 239 -9.92 10.47 5.28
CA LEU A 239 -8.49 10.83 5.31
C LEU A 239 -7.62 9.78 4.62
N GLN A 240 -7.93 8.50 4.79
CA GLN A 240 -7.25 7.40 4.11
C GLN A 240 -7.42 7.47 2.59
N LEU A 241 -8.65 7.69 2.08
CA LEU A 241 -8.89 7.89 0.65
C LEU A 241 -8.04 9.04 0.08
N ALA A 242 -7.91 10.15 0.83
CA ALA A 242 -7.11 11.29 0.43
C ALA A 242 -5.59 10.99 0.46
N ASP A 243 -5.11 10.26 1.47
CA ASP A 243 -3.70 9.86 1.58
C ASP A 243 -3.31 8.87 0.48
N PHE A 244 -4.09 7.80 0.30
CA PHE A 244 -3.81 6.80 -0.73
C PHE A 244 -3.89 7.38 -2.15
N ALA A 245 -4.72 8.40 -2.39
CA ALA A 245 -4.76 9.10 -3.67
C ALA A 245 -3.43 9.78 -4.07
N GLN A 246 -2.55 10.06 -3.09
CA GLN A 246 -1.23 10.65 -3.34
C GLN A 246 -0.14 9.61 -3.65
N ARG A 247 -0.44 8.31 -3.56
CA ARG A 247 0.54 7.25 -3.78
C ARG A 247 1.00 7.22 -5.25
N GLU A 248 2.27 6.89 -5.46
CA GLU A 248 2.85 6.74 -6.80
C GLU A 248 2.16 5.62 -7.58
N SER A 249 1.86 4.50 -6.91
CA SER A 249 1.11 3.35 -7.45
C SER A 249 -0.12 3.07 -6.61
N LEU A 250 -1.23 2.70 -7.26
CA LEU A 250 -2.45 2.25 -6.59
C LEU A 250 -2.60 0.72 -6.60
N VAL A 251 -1.74 -0.01 -7.30
CA VAL A 251 -1.89 -1.44 -7.61
C VAL A 251 -2.11 -2.31 -6.39
N ARG A 252 -1.40 -2.03 -5.31
CA ARG A 252 -1.54 -2.74 -4.03
C ARG A 252 -2.37 -1.97 -3.00
N ASP A 253 -2.32 -0.65 -3.08
CA ASP A 253 -2.83 0.20 -2.02
C ASP A 253 -4.34 0.47 -2.14
N PHE A 254 -4.93 0.25 -3.33
CA PHE A 254 -6.33 0.63 -3.56
C PHE A 254 -7.30 -0.17 -2.68
N GLY A 255 -7.03 -1.45 -2.42
CA GLY A 255 -7.89 -2.31 -1.60
C GLY A 255 -8.08 -1.75 -0.20
N TYR A 256 -7.00 -1.28 0.43
CA TYR A 256 -7.02 -0.67 1.76
C TYR A 256 -8.03 0.49 1.87
N ALA A 257 -7.96 1.42 0.92
CA ALA A 257 -8.83 2.59 0.91
C ALA A 257 -10.27 2.26 0.50
N SER A 258 -10.44 1.50 -0.60
CA SER A 258 -11.76 1.13 -1.12
C SER A 258 -12.52 0.25 -0.15
N GLY A 259 -11.88 -0.81 0.38
CA GLY A 259 -12.52 -1.76 1.30
C GLY A 259 -12.99 -1.10 2.59
N SER A 260 -12.17 -0.22 3.18
CA SER A 260 -12.59 0.59 4.34
C SER A 260 -13.80 1.46 4.02
N ALA A 261 -13.79 2.17 2.90
CA ALA A 261 -14.87 3.07 2.53
C ALA A 261 -16.17 2.33 2.26
N TYR A 262 -16.13 1.26 1.47
CA TYR A 262 -17.30 0.41 1.21
C TYR A 262 -17.83 -0.26 2.48
N GLY A 263 -16.95 -0.79 3.32
CA GLY A 263 -17.33 -1.45 4.57
C GLY A 263 -18.07 -0.52 5.54
N ILE A 264 -17.58 0.70 5.72
CA ILE A 264 -18.22 1.70 6.60
C ILE A 264 -19.57 2.18 6.02
N LEU A 265 -19.70 2.30 4.70
CA LEU A 265 -20.98 2.60 4.07
C LEU A 265 -21.97 1.43 4.21
N LEU A 266 -21.50 0.19 4.14
CA LEU A 266 -22.29 -1.01 4.39
C LEU A 266 -22.77 -1.08 5.85
N ASP A 267 -21.98 -0.65 6.83
CA ASP A 267 -22.42 -0.56 8.23
C ASP A 267 -23.65 0.33 8.39
N ALA A 268 -23.75 1.40 7.58
CA ALA A 268 -24.88 2.32 7.63
C ALA A 268 -26.15 1.77 6.96
N TRP A 269 -26.02 0.93 5.92
CA TRP A 269 -27.15 0.45 5.12
C TRP A 269 -27.53 -1.02 5.34
N SER A 270 -26.60 -1.83 5.84
CA SER A 270 -26.79 -3.26 6.10
C SER A 270 -26.06 -3.68 7.37
N PRO A 271 -26.48 -3.20 8.56
CA PRO A 271 -25.83 -3.54 9.83
C PRO A 271 -25.61 -5.03 9.99
N GLY A 272 -24.40 -5.44 10.38
CA GLY A 272 -24.04 -6.85 10.54
C GLY A 272 -23.76 -7.59 9.21
N TRP A 273 -23.54 -6.86 8.12
CA TRP A 273 -23.21 -7.40 6.80
C TRP A 273 -21.98 -8.33 6.81
N THR A 274 -21.00 -8.06 7.66
CA THR A 274 -19.77 -8.86 7.80
C THR A 274 -20.07 -10.32 8.18
N ARG A 275 -21.06 -10.55 9.01
CA ARG A 275 -21.50 -11.90 9.43
C ARG A 275 -22.29 -12.66 8.36
N GLN A 276 -22.69 -11.96 7.30
CA GLN A 276 -23.44 -12.53 6.19
C GLN A 276 -22.53 -12.94 5.03
N LEU A 277 -21.26 -12.49 5.03
CA LEU A 277 -20.29 -12.91 4.02
C LEU A 277 -20.05 -14.41 4.09
N LYS A 278 -20.11 -15.07 2.93
CA LYS A 278 -19.86 -16.51 2.78
C LYS A 278 -18.59 -16.82 2.02
N GLY A 279 -17.91 -15.80 1.54
CA GLY A 279 -16.70 -15.86 0.75
C GLY A 279 -16.37 -14.50 0.15
N PRO A 280 -15.41 -14.42 -0.79
CA PRO A 280 -15.10 -13.19 -1.49
C PRO A 280 -16.30 -12.69 -2.30
N GLU A 281 -16.77 -11.49 -1.99
CA GLU A 281 -17.89 -10.82 -2.65
C GLU A 281 -17.47 -9.40 -3.06
N ASP A 282 -18.08 -8.88 -4.13
CA ASP A 282 -17.88 -7.50 -4.56
C ASP A 282 -18.56 -6.53 -3.58
N LEU A 283 -17.76 -5.76 -2.83
CA LEU A 283 -18.26 -4.82 -1.83
C LEU A 283 -19.09 -3.69 -2.45
N GLY A 284 -18.74 -3.25 -3.66
CA GLY A 284 -19.52 -2.24 -4.40
C GLY A 284 -20.89 -2.77 -4.80
N GLU A 285 -20.97 -4.02 -5.29
CA GLU A 285 -22.24 -4.66 -5.63
C GLU A 285 -23.09 -4.91 -4.38
N ARG A 286 -22.47 -5.35 -3.28
CA ARG A 286 -23.16 -5.51 -2.00
C ARG A 286 -23.73 -4.18 -1.50
N LEU A 287 -22.97 -3.07 -1.60
CA LEU A 287 -23.43 -1.74 -1.25
C LEU A 287 -24.58 -1.27 -2.15
N ARG A 288 -24.49 -1.55 -3.46
CA ARG A 288 -25.56 -1.27 -4.42
C ARG A 288 -26.89 -1.91 -4.02
N ILE A 289 -26.85 -3.20 -3.70
CA ILE A 289 -28.02 -3.97 -3.26
C ILE A 289 -28.57 -3.41 -1.94
N ALA A 290 -27.71 -3.19 -0.94
CA ALA A 290 -28.10 -2.65 0.36
C ALA A 290 -28.76 -1.27 0.24
N GLY A 291 -28.34 -0.44 -0.70
CA GLY A 291 -28.92 0.87 -0.98
C GLY A 291 -30.15 0.88 -1.90
N GLY A 292 -30.59 -0.29 -2.40
CA GLY A 292 -31.70 -0.38 -3.36
C GLY A 292 -31.41 0.34 -4.70
N ILE A 293 -30.12 0.43 -5.07
CA ILE A 293 -29.68 1.16 -6.27
C ILE A 293 -29.85 0.29 -7.51
N VAL A 294 -30.64 0.78 -8.49
CA VAL A 294 -30.87 0.08 -9.76
C VAL A 294 -29.69 0.27 -10.69
N VAL A 295 -29.28 -0.78 -11.40
CA VAL A 295 -28.13 -0.78 -12.34
C VAL A 295 -28.44 0.03 -13.60
N ALA A 296 -29.71 0.03 -14.07
CA ALA A 296 -30.09 0.67 -15.33
C ALA A 296 -29.59 2.12 -15.42
N GLY A 297 -28.71 2.38 -16.37
CA GLY A 297 -28.09 3.68 -16.63
C GLY A 297 -26.86 4.01 -15.78
N LEU A 298 -26.54 3.25 -14.73
CA LEU A 298 -25.29 3.43 -13.97
C LEU A 298 -24.07 2.94 -14.75
N ASP A 299 -24.26 1.92 -15.56
CA ASP A 299 -23.23 1.24 -16.34
C ASP A 299 -22.92 1.96 -17.67
N SER A 300 -23.53 3.12 -17.94
CA SER A 300 -23.20 3.90 -19.13
C SER A 300 -22.02 4.85 -18.85
N ARG A 301 -21.09 4.89 -19.82
CA ARG A 301 -19.96 5.82 -19.79
C ARG A 301 -20.42 7.29 -19.71
N GLU A 302 -21.47 7.62 -20.42
CA GLU A 302 -22.07 8.98 -20.42
C GLU A 302 -22.53 9.38 -19.00
N THR A 303 -23.15 8.46 -18.26
CA THR A 303 -23.54 8.69 -16.87
C THR A 303 -22.34 8.97 -15.98
N ALA A 304 -21.27 8.17 -16.12
CA ALA A 304 -20.04 8.36 -15.37
C ALA A 304 -19.38 9.72 -15.72
N GLU A 305 -19.30 10.08 -16.99
CA GLU A 305 -18.73 11.35 -17.44
C GLU A 305 -19.51 12.56 -16.92
N ARG A 306 -20.85 12.53 -16.94
CA ARG A 306 -21.68 13.57 -16.33
C ARG A 306 -21.48 13.65 -14.80
N ALA A 307 -21.39 12.50 -14.14
CA ALA A 307 -21.13 12.44 -12.71
C ALA A 307 -19.77 13.06 -12.37
N ALA A 308 -18.74 12.79 -13.17
CA ALA A 308 -17.37 13.23 -12.97
C ALA A 308 -17.23 14.75 -12.83
N LEU A 309 -18.09 15.52 -13.48
CA LEU A 309 -18.09 16.99 -13.38
C LEU A 309 -18.33 17.50 -11.95
N ARG A 310 -18.97 16.71 -11.08
CA ARG A 310 -19.20 17.05 -9.66
C ARG A 310 -17.98 16.83 -8.76
N TYR A 311 -16.93 16.21 -9.31
CA TYR A 311 -15.74 15.73 -8.57
C TYR A 311 -14.43 16.31 -9.13
N ASP A 312 -14.48 17.52 -9.69
CA ASP A 312 -13.32 18.22 -10.27
C ASP A 312 -12.52 17.33 -11.25
N SER A 313 -13.25 16.67 -12.14
CA SER A 313 -12.71 15.72 -13.11
C SER A 313 -11.71 16.35 -14.09
N THR A 314 -11.91 17.62 -14.45
CA THR A 314 -11.04 18.34 -15.39
C THR A 314 -9.63 18.52 -14.82
N SER A 315 -9.51 19.02 -13.58
CA SER A 315 -8.22 19.17 -12.92
C SER A 315 -7.55 17.81 -12.67
N LEU A 316 -8.36 16.80 -12.27
CA LEU A 316 -7.87 15.44 -12.07
C LEU A 316 -7.32 14.83 -13.36
N ARG A 317 -8.05 14.95 -14.48
CA ARG A 317 -7.61 14.46 -15.79
C ARG A 317 -6.26 15.04 -16.18
N LYS A 318 -6.13 16.37 -16.08
CA LYS A 318 -4.88 17.07 -16.38
C LYS A 318 -3.71 16.61 -15.49
N ALA A 319 -3.98 16.39 -14.19
CA ALA A 319 -2.96 15.92 -13.27
C ALA A 319 -2.50 14.49 -13.61
N GLU A 320 -3.44 13.60 -13.93
CA GLU A 320 -3.13 12.21 -14.29
C GLU A 320 -2.46 12.09 -15.66
N GLU A 321 -2.81 12.94 -16.64
CA GLU A 321 -2.10 13.02 -17.93
C GLU A 321 -0.64 13.42 -17.74
N LYS A 322 -0.38 14.40 -16.88
CA LYS A 322 0.99 14.81 -16.53
C LYS A 322 1.75 13.67 -15.86
N ARG A 323 1.15 13.03 -14.84
CA ARG A 323 1.74 11.88 -14.14
C ARG A 323 2.09 10.74 -15.12
N ASP A 324 1.16 10.39 -16.01
CA ASP A 324 1.34 9.33 -17.00
C ASP A 324 2.49 9.63 -17.97
N ALA A 325 2.59 10.90 -18.42
CA ALA A 325 3.70 11.34 -19.26
C ALA A 325 5.05 11.24 -18.53
N GLU A 326 5.12 11.68 -17.27
CA GLU A 326 6.31 11.57 -16.42
C GLU A 326 6.71 10.11 -16.17
N GLN A 327 5.74 9.24 -15.91
CA GLN A 327 5.99 7.81 -15.73
C GLN A 327 6.50 7.14 -17.01
N LYS A 328 5.93 7.47 -18.16
CA LYS A 328 6.40 6.97 -19.47
C LYS A 328 7.83 7.42 -19.76
N ALA A 329 8.15 8.68 -19.46
CA ALA A 329 9.51 9.21 -19.60
C ALA A 329 10.49 8.47 -18.66
N LYS A 330 10.12 8.25 -17.41
CA LYS A 330 10.90 7.48 -16.43
C LYS A 330 11.19 6.06 -16.92
N VAL A 331 10.15 5.35 -17.39
CA VAL A 331 10.30 3.99 -17.95
C VAL A 331 11.21 3.98 -19.17
N THR A 332 11.10 4.98 -20.04
CA THR A 332 11.96 5.13 -21.23
C THR A 332 13.43 5.28 -20.83
N GLU A 333 13.74 6.14 -19.86
CA GLU A 333 15.12 6.32 -19.38
C GLU A 333 15.66 5.07 -18.67
N LEU A 334 14.83 4.39 -17.87
CA LEU A 334 15.23 3.14 -17.23
C LEU A 334 15.47 2.03 -18.26
N ARG A 335 14.63 1.93 -19.31
CA ARG A 335 14.84 0.99 -20.41
C ARG A 335 16.17 1.27 -21.12
N LYS A 336 16.43 2.54 -21.46
CA LYS A 336 17.71 2.95 -22.06
C LYS A 336 18.90 2.57 -21.18
N ARG A 337 18.78 2.76 -19.85
CA ARG A 337 19.86 2.50 -18.89
C ARG A 337 20.17 1.02 -18.69
N PHE A 338 19.12 0.17 -18.56
CA PHE A 338 19.25 -1.23 -18.15
C PHE A 338 19.05 -2.24 -19.29
N VAL A 339 18.57 -1.82 -20.45
CA VAL A 339 18.26 -2.70 -21.57
C VAL A 339 19.07 -2.32 -22.82
N ASP A 340 19.04 -1.05 -23.22
CA ASP A 340 19.59 -0.61 -24.52
C ASP A 340 21.11 -0.36 -24.44
N ARG A 341 21.60 0.18 -23.31
CA ARG A 341 23.03 0.41 -23.07
C ARG A 341 23.71 -0.86 -22.56
N PRO A 342 25.07 -0.93 -22.62
CA PRO A 342 25.81 -2.01 -22.02
C PRO A 342 25.55 -2.19 -20.52
N VAL A 343 25.50 -3.44 -20.07
CA VAL A 343 25.17 -3.83 -18.70
C VAL A 343 26.16 -4.84 -18.14
N LEU A 344 26.18 -4.96 -16.80
CA LEU A 344 26.76 -6.08 -16.09
C LEU A 344 25.64 -6.95 -15.51
N VAL A 345 25.63 -8.23 -15.87
CA VAL A 345 24.69 -9.25 -15.37
C VAL A 345 25.35 -10.03 -14.26
N LEU A 346 24.67 -10.10 -13.11
CA LEU A 346 25.09 -10.82 -11.91
C LEU A 346 24.16 -12.01 -11.67
N PRO A 347 24.66 -13.16 -11.16
CA PRO A 347 23.80 -14.27 -10.77
C PRO A 347 22.75 -13.81 -9.74
N ASN A 348 21.54 -14.38 -9.83
CA ASN A 348 20.50 -14.07 -8.88
C ASN A 348 20.92 -14.40 -7.44
N ALA A 349 20.56 -13.53 -6.51
CA ALA A 349 20.82 -13.74 -5.09
C ALA A 349 19.73 -13.05 -4.25
N GLY A 350 19.55 -13.53 -3.04
CA GLY A 350 18.76 -12.84 -2.01
C GLY A 350 19.49 -11.58 -1.54
N GLY A 351 18.71 -10.61 -1.09
CA GLY A 351 19.25 -9.34 -0.59
C GLY A 351 18.14 -8.42 -0.08
N SER A 352 18.52 -7.23 0.35
CA SER A 352 17.59 -6.16 0.69
C SER A 352 17.25 -5.37 -0.57
N PHE A 353 15.97 -5.31 -0.89
CA PHE A 353 15.41 -4.54 -2.00
C PHE A 353 14.31 -3.65 -1.43
N ALA A 354 14.33 -2.37 -1.72
CA ALA A 354 13.27 -1.48 -1.29
C ALA A 354 11.92 -1.96 -1.84
N SER A 355 10.88 -1.92 -1.03
CA SER A 355 9.52 -2.29 -1.43
C SER A 355 8.73 -1.15 -2.06
N SER A 356 9.24 0.10 -1.95
CA SER A 356 8.65 1.31 -2.51
C SER A 356 9.55 1.92 -3.58
N GLY A 357 9.00 2.76 -4.45
CA GLY A 357 9.75 3.40 -5.54
C GLY A 357 10.18 2.46 -6.67
N ILE A 358 9.66 1.23 -6.68
CA ILE A 358 9.91 0.25 -7.73
C ILE A 358 9.26 0.68 -9.05
N THR A 359 9.90 0.40 -10.17
CA THR A 359 9.36 0.77 -11.48
C THR A 359 9.40 -0.45 -12.42
N PRO A 360 8.24 -1.00 -12.81
CA PRO A 360 8.17 -2.05 -13.82
C PRO A 360 8.56 -1.50 -15.20
N ILE A 361 9.36 -2.28 -15.95
CA ILE A 361 9.60 -2.08 -17.39
C ILE A 361 8.85 -3.20 -18.12
N PRO A 362 7.75 -2.91 -18.81
CA PRO A 362 6.90 -3.92 -19.42
C PRO A 362 7.66 -4.88 -20.33
N GLY A 363 7.48 -6.19 -20.12
CA GLY A 363 8.13 -7.26 -20.89
C GLY A 363 9.63 -7.44 -20.64
N VAL A 364 10.16 -6.82 -19.59
CA VAL A 364 11.59 -6.90 -19.22
C VAL A 364 11.77 -7.33 -17.78
N GLY A 365 11.15 -6.61 -16.83
CA GLY A 365 11.34 -6.84 -15.41
C GLY A 365 11.04 -5.60 -14.58
N THR A 366 11.55 -5.57 -13.37
CA THR A 366 11.31 -4.48 -12.40
C THR A 366 12.61 -3.86 -11.95
N VAL A 367 12.68 -2.53 -11.98
CA VAL A 367 13.80 -1.77 -11.40
C VAL A 367 13.49 -1.49 -9.93
N PHE A 368 14.41 -1.92 -9.06
CA PHE A 368 14.38 -1.75 -7.62
C PHE A 368 15.36 -0.65 -7.21
N PRO A 369 14.96 0.33 -6.39
CA PRO A 369 15.91 1.28 -5.79
C PRO A 369 16.57 0.69 -4.54
N GLU A 370 17.65 1.33 -4.09
CA GLU A 370 18.32 1.07 -2.80
C GLU A 370 18.59 -0.41 -2.51
N VAL A 371 19.40 -1.03 -3.36
CA VAL A 371 19.67 -2.47 -3.30
C VAL A 371 20.97 -2.77 -2.59
N HIS A 372 20.94 -3.69 -1.64
CA HIS A 372 22.10 -4.27 -0.99
C HIS A 372 22.02 -5.79 -1.05
N VAL A 373 22.97 -6.42 -1.73
CA VAL A 373 23.06 -7.88 -1.89
C VAL A 373 24.40 -8.38 -1.37
N THR A 374 24.36 -9.36 -0.48
CA THR A 374 25.53 -10.15 -0.08
C THR A 374 25.32 -11.59 -0.53
N ALA A 375 26.21 -12.08 -1.38
CA ALA A 375 26.12 -13.40 -1.99
C ALA A 375 27.49 -14.06 -2.08
N GLU A 376 27.54 -15.32 -2.53
CA GLU A 376 28.79 -16.05 -2.75
C GLU A 376 29.74 -15.39 -3.77
N TRP A 377 29.16 -14.57 -4.68
CA TRP A 377 29.94 -13.83 -5.67
C TRP A 377 30.44 -12.47 -5.17
N GLY A 378 30.03 -12.02 -3.98
CA GLY A 378 30.49 -10.77 -3.41
C GLY A 378 29.40 -9.93 -2.80
N VAL A 379 29.66 -8.61 -2.72
CA VAL A 379 28.75 -7.61 -2.14
C VAL A 379 28.45 -6.52 -3.16
N LEU A 380 27.17 -6.36 -3.49
CA LEU A 380 26.66 -5.30 -4.36
C LEU A 380 25.92 -4.25 -3.51
N GLN A 381 26.27 -2.99 -3.71
CA GLN A 381 25.49 -1.82 -3.26
C GLN A 381 25.11 -1.01 -4.50
N ALA A 382 23.82 -0.78 -4.70
CA ALA A 382 23.34 -0.09 -5.88
C ALA A 382 22.15 0.84 -5.57
N ALA A 383 22.18 2.04 -6.15
CA ALA A 383 21.05 2.95 -6.12
C ALA A 383 19.85 2.37 -6.88
N GLN A 384 20.11 1.59 -7.93
CA GLN A 384 19.08 0.92 -8.72
C GLN A 384 19.62 -0.36 -9.34
N VAL A 385 18.77 -1.40 -9.40
CA VAL A 385 19.04 -2.61 -10.18
C VAL A 385 17.79 -3.02 -10.96
N LEU A 386 17.97 -3.64 -12.13
CA LEU A 386 16.91 -4.34 -12.83
C LEU A 386 16.91 -5.81 -12.42
N ARG A 387 15.76 -6.35 -12.04
CA ARG A 387 15.50 -7.80 -11.95
C ARG A 387 14.51 -8.18 -13.05
N PRO A 388 14.86 -9.11 -13.95
CA PRO A 388 13.95 -9.65 -14.95
C PRO A 388 12.72 -10.33 -14.32
N ASP A 389 11.64 -10.46 -15.09
CA ASP A 389 10.39 -11.09 -14.62
C ASP A 389 10.60 -12.56 -14.18
N ASP A 390 11.52 -13.28 -14.83
CA ASP A 390 11.91 -14.66 -14.48
C ASP A 390 12.84 -14.74 -13.26
N ARG A 391 13.27 -13.59 -12.73
CA ARG A 391 14.20 -13.47 -11.59
C ARG A 391 15.51 -14.25 -11.77
N SER A 392 15.94 -14.48 -13.00
CA SER A 392 17.14 -15.27 -13.33
C SER A 392 18.44 -14.60 -12.89
N ASN A 393 18.47 -13.27 -12.83
CA ASN A 393 19.68 -12.50 -12.58
C ASN A 393 19.38 -11.12 -11.94
N ILE A 394 20.45 -10.36 -11.67
CA ILE A 394 20.44 -8.97 -11.28
C ILE A 394 21.25 -8.20 -12.33
N THR A 395 20.73 -7.10 -12.86
CA THR A 395 21.38 -6.30 -13.88
C THR A 395 21.67 -4.89 -13.37
N VAL A 396 22.91 -4.42 -13.58
CA VAL A 396 23.34 -3.04 -13.34
C VAL A 396 23.96 -2.47 -14.62
N PRO A 397 24.07 -1.13 -14.80
CA PRO A 397 24.82 -0.55 -15.92
C PRO A 397 26.25 -1.10 -15.98
N ALA A 398 26.85 -1.15 -17.18
CA ALA A 398 28.22 -1.63 -17.34
C ALA A 398 29.22 -0.84 -16.48
N PRO A 399 30.24 -1.48 -15.91
CA PRO A 399 31.27 -0.80 -15.12
C PRO A 399 32.15 0.09 -16.02
N ALA A 400 32.75 1.11 -15.44
CA ALA A 400 33.72 1.95 -16.12
C ALA A 400 35.02 1.18 -16.45
N SER A 401 35.37 0.16 -15.63
CA SER A 401 36.50 -0.74 -15.81
C SER A 401 36.17 -2.10 -15.21
N VAL A 402 36.73 -3.17 -15.78
CA VAL A 402 36.58 -4.55 -15.29
C VAL A 402 37.84 -5.06 -14.57
N GLN A 403 38.74 -4.15 -14.18
CA GLN A 403 39.98 -4.52 -13.49
C GLN A 403 39.83 -4.44 -11.97
N GLY A 404 40.43 -5.41 -11.28
CA GLY A 404 40.46 -5.49 -9.82
C GLY A 404 39.28 -6.28 -9.22
N SER A 405 39.27 -6.34 -7.88
CA SER A 405 38.25 -7.04 -7.10
C SER A 405 37.09 -6.13 -6.66
N THR A 406 37.20 -4.82 -6.91
CA THR A 406 36.11 -3.85 -6.65
C THR A 406 35.83 -3.13 -7.95
N LEU A 407 34.60 -3.23 -8.42
CA LEU A 407 34.12 -2.56 -9.62
C LEU A 407 33.14 -1.46 -9.23
N GLU A 408 33.16 -0.40 -10.01
CA GLU A 408 32.26 0.73 -9.86
C GLU A 408 31.59 1.06 -11.20
N GLY A 409 30.35 1.46 -11.12
CA GLY A 409 29.58 1.91 -12.27
C GLY A 409 28.62 3.04 -11.88
N ASP A 410 27.77 3.43 -12.81
CA ASP A 410 26.79 4.48 -12.59
C ASP A 410 25.79 4.13 -11.48
N GLY A 411 26.05 4.65 -10.27
CA GLY A 411 25.22 4.45 -9.09
C GLY A 411 25.33 3.08 -8.41
N TRP A 412 26.45 2.36 -8.60
CA TRP A 412 26.67 1.09 -7.90
C TRP A 412 28.15 0.77 -7.67
N THR A 413 28.40 -0.06 -6.65
CA THR A 413 29.71 -0.62 -6.32
C THR A 413 29.55 -2.12 -6.08
N LEU A 414 30.45 -2.93 -6.65
CA LEU A 414 30.52 -4.39 -6.49
C LEU A 414 31.89 -4.79 -5.97
N LYS A 415 31.94 -5.41 -4.78
CA LYS A 415 33.13 -6.09 -4.28
C LYS A 415 33.03 -7.57 -4.62
N ILE A 416 33.87 -8.04 -5.54
CA ILE A 416 33.86 -9.41 -6.06
C ILE A 416 34.57 -10.36 -5.06
N ALA A 417 33.95 -11.49 -4.77
CA ALA A 417 34.53 -12.54 -3.93
C ALA A 417 35.61 -13.36 -4.70
N PRO A 418 36.58 -13.95 -4.00
CA PRO A 418 37.54 -14.88 -4.63
C PRO A 418 36.84 -16.01 -5.40
N GLY A 419 37.41 -16.39 -6.55
CA GLY A 419 36.81 -17.43 -7.42
C GLY A 419 35.72 -16.93 -8.36
N TRP A 420 35.50 -15.62 -8.45
CA TRP A 420 34.59 -14.97 -9.41
C TRP A 420 35.30 -13.97 -10.27
N VAL A 421 34.95 -13.90 -11.53
CA VAL A 421 35.56 -13.00 -12.52
C VAL A 421 34.50 -12.39 -13.46
N VAL A 422 34.78 -11.20 -13.97
CA VAL A 422 33.96 -10.58 -15.00
C VAL A 422 34.46 -11.01 -16.37
N ARG A 423 33.53 -11.44 -17.22
CA ARG A 423 33.79 -11.79 -18.63
C ARG A 423 32.87 -10.98 -19.55
N ALA A 424 33.20 -10.93 -20.84
CA ALA A 424 32.31 -10.35 -21.84
C ALA A 424 30.94 -11.06 -21.82
N GLY A 425 29.89 -10.30 -21.95
CA GLY A 425 28.50 -10.79 -22.06
C GLY A 425 28.14 -11.14 -23.51
N ASN A 426 26.82 -11.33 -23.74
CA ASN A 426 26.31 -11.78 -25.05
C ASN A 426 26.24 -10.67 -26.09
N ARG A 427 26.20 -9.39 -25.68
CA ARG A 427 26.21 -8.25 -26.59
C ARG A 427 27.53 -7.48 -26.49
N PRO A 428 27.96 -6.78 -27.54
CA PRO A 428 29.12 -5.89 -27.47
C PRO A 428 28.99 -4.88 -26.33
N GLY A 429 30.00 -4.87 -25.44
CA GLY A 429 30.03 -3.98 -24.28
C GLY A 429 29.30 -4.50 -23.02
N ASP A 430 28.51 -5.55 -23.13
CA ASP A 430 27.95 -6.23 -21.97
C ASP A 430 29.00 -7.06 -21.23
N PHE A 431 28.77 -7.22 -19.94
CA PHE A 431 29.57 -8.04 -19.04
C PHE A 431 28.70 -9.01 -18.24
N GLN A 432 29.32 -10.09 -17.77
CA GLN A 432 28.71 -11.04 -16.87
C GLN A 432 29.68 -11.48 -15.77
N LEU A 433 29.18 -11.60 -14.55
CA LEU A 433 29.95 -12.13 -13.43
C LEU A 433 29.78 -13.65 -13.41
N VAL A 434 30.87 -14.40 -13.49
CA VAL A 434 30.86 -15.87 -13.56
C VAL A 434 31.89 -16.46 -12.62
N ARG A 435 31.72 -17.72 -12.24
CA ARG A 435 32.79 -18.47 -11.51
C ARG A 435 34.01 -18.57 -12.39
N ASP A 436 35.19 -18.35 -11.79
CA ASP A 436 36.48 -18.60 -12.44
C ASP A 436 36.77 -20.11 -12.38
N VAL A 437 36.26 -20.81 -13.40
CA VAL A 437 36.59 -22.25 -13.57
C VAL A 437 37.88 -22.35 -14.39
N PRO A 438 38.95 -22.92 -13.86
CA PRO A 438 40.16 -23.17 -14.64
C PRO A 438 39.77 -23.93 -15.91
N ARG A 439 40.23 -23.46 -17.09
CA ARG A 439 40.10 -24.24 -18.33
C ARG A 439 40.92 -25.52 -18.15
N GLN A 440 40.25 -26.67 -18.16
CA GLN A 440 40.91 -27.97 -18.28
C GLN A 440 41.58 -28.12 -19.63
#